data_4c4f164bc881a065bdbe7d4e9744bbe1
#
_entry.id   4c4f164bc881a065bdbe7d4e9744bbe1
#
_cell.length_a   1.000
_cell.length_b   1.000
_cell.length_c   1.000
_cell.angle_alpha   90.00
_cell.angle_beta   90.00
_cell.angle_gamma   90.00
#
_symmetry.space_group_name_H-M   'P 1'
#
loop_
_entity.id
_entity.type
_entity.pdbx_description
1 polymer ?
#
loop_
_entity_poly.entity_id
_entity_poly.type
_entity_poly.pdbx_seq_one_letter_code
_entity_poly.pdbx_strand_id
1 'polypeptide(L)'
;KHPARHGHSPGTDPGTFATERVQAVQHAHVEIVDYSAAGMTGPSSDIAMLDSPIAAGTVRWIHVVGVPSVAVLERLRETYSLDPLALEDVVTIGQRPKFNEYEDHLFVTLLMPTPSEPGQFEQLSVFANEQFVVSFHDGSPADLLDPIRKRLASDKSPMRAKDGNYLLYAMIDLAIDYLFPVVDDIGV
;
A
#
# COMPACT_ATOMS: atom_id res chain seq x y z
N LYS A 1 -7.58 -26.06 0.61
CA LYS A 1 -6.11 -26.30 0.74
C LYS A 1 -5.52 -24.95 1.12
N HIS A 2 -5.09 -24.80 2.38
CA HIS A 2 -4.35 -23.59 2.80
C HIS A 2 -3.05 -23.54 2.01
N PRO A 3 -2.69 -22.38 1.43
CA PRO A 3 -1.36 -22.18 0.85
C PRO A 3 -0.32 -22.36 1.95
N ALA A 4 0.76 -23.07 1.61
CA ALA A 4 1.83 -23.34 2.54
C ALA A 4 2.44 -22.01 3.05
N ARG A 5 2.50 -21.87 4.38
CA ARG A 5 3.25 -20.81 5.04
C ARG A 5 4.73 -20.97 4.65
N HIS A 6 5.23 -20.11 3.80
CA HIS A 6 6.66 -20.01 3.54
C HIS A 6 7.23 -18.89 4.40
N GLY A 7 7.69 -19.26 5.59
CA GLY A 7 8.59 -18.41 6.38
C GLY A 7 9.96 -18.33 5.73
N HIS A 8 10.77 -17.37 6.18
CA HIS A 8 12.19 -17.28 5.84
C HIS A 8 12.91 -18.60 6.07
N SER A 9 13.93 -18.88 5.26
CA SER A 9 14.87 -19.94 5.57
C SER A 9 15.53 -19.63 6.91
N PRO A 10 15.62 -20.60 7.85
CA PRO A 10 16.25 -20.37 9.13
C PRO A 10 17.70 -19.87 8.94
N GLY A 11 18.03 -18.71 9.52
CA GLY A 11 19.37 -18.12 9.48
C GLY A 11 19.59 -16.98 8.49
N THR A 12 18.55 -16.47 7.82
CA THR A 12 18.63 -15.20 7.07
C THR A 12 18.57 -14.01 8.04
N ASP A 13 19.39 -12.99 7.76
CA ASP A 13 19.38 -11.77 8.56
C ASP A 13 18.03 -11.05 8.45
N PRO A 14 17.49 -10.50 9.57
CA PRO A 14 16.27 -9.71 9.54
C PRO A 14 16.37 -8.54 8.56
N GLY A 15 15.32 -8.30 7.77
CA GLY A 15 15.29 -7.26 6.74
C GLY A 15 15.90 -7.67 5.39
N THR A 16 16.26 -8.96 5.21
CA THR A 16 16.70 -9.49 3.92
C THR A 16 15.47 -9.94 3.10
N PHE A 17 15.27 -9.34 1.94
CA PHE A 17 14.18 -9.74 1.05
C PHE A 17 14.42 -11.13 0.46
N ALA A 18 13.42 -12.03 0.56
CA ALA A 18 13.50 -13.36 -0.04
C ALA A 18 13.53 -13.23 -1.58
N THR A 19 14.71 -13.23 -2.15
CA THR A 19 14.98 -12.97 -3.58
C THR A 19 14.26 -13.95 -4.53
N GLU A 20 13.94 -15.15 -4.06
CA GLU A 20 13.32 -16.19 -4.92
C GLU A 20 11.88 -15.86 -5.36
N ARG A 21 11.12 -15.09 -4.57
CA ARG A 21 9.77 -14.67 -4.94
C ARG A 21 9.74 -13.43 -5.82
N VAL A 22 10.70 -12.54 -5.63
CA VAL A 22 10.81 -11.30 -6.41
C VAL A 22 11.17 -11.58 -7.87
N GLN A 23 11.80 -12.72 -8.17
CA GLN A 23 12.21 -13.09 -9.54
C GLN A 23 11.11 -13.77 -10.38
N ALA A 24 10.04 -14.26 -9.78
CA ALA A 24 9.04 -15.13 -10.46
C ALA A 24 7.75 -14.41 -10.89
N VAL A 25 7.56 -13.12 -10.59
CA VAL A 25 6.27 -12.43 -10.79
C VAL A 25 6.45 -11.18 -11.66
N GLN A 26 5.42 -10.92 -12.48
CA GLN A 26 5.29 -9.74 -13.33
C GLN A 26 5.72 -8.46 -12.61
N HIS A 27 6.44 -7.60 -13.32
CA HIS A 27 6.90 -6.31 -12.80
C HIS A 27 5.78 -5.56 -12.10
N ALA A 28 6.02 -5.19 -10.84
CA ALA A 28 5.08 -4.36 -10.11
C ALA A 28 4.82 -3.05 -10.88
N HIS A 29 3.57 -2.65 -10.92
CA HIS A 29 3.21 -1.34 -11.41
C HIS A 29 3.32 -0.33 -10.28
N VAL A 30 4.10 0.72 -10.48
CA VAL A 30 4.23 1.84 -9.53
C VAL A 30 3.49 3.03 -10.10
N GLU A 31 2.61 3.61 -9.30
CA GLU A 31 1.87 4.80 -9.62
C GLU A 31 2.12 5.87 -8.57
N ILE A 32 2.46 7.08 -8.99
CA ILE A 32 2.79 8.20 -8.10
C ILE A 32 1.83 9.35 -8.40
N VAL A 33 1.19 9.85 -7.36
CA VAL A 33 0.26 10.99 -7.40
C VAL A 33 0.66 11.99 -6.34
N ASP A 34 0.93 13.22 -6.73
CA ASP A 34 1.11 14.33 -5.79
C ASP A 34 -0.19 15.15 -5.73
N TYR A 35 -0.72 15.38 -4.54
CA TYR A 35 -1.95 16.16 -4.35
C TYR A 35 -1.83 17.19 -3.24
N SER A 36 -2.61 18.28 -3.39
CA SER A 36 -2.73 19.36 -2.41
C SER A 36 -4.11 19.98 -2.52
N ALA A 37 -4.44 20.93 -1.65
CA ALA A 37 -5.68 21.72 -1.75
C ALA A 37 -5.82 22.44 -3.11
N ALA A 38 -4.70 22.76 -3.77
CA ALA A 38 -4.69 23.44 -5.07
C ALA A 38 -4.98 22.52 -6.26
N GLY A 39 -4.81 21.21 -6.10
CA GLY A 39 -5.01 20.25 -7.17
C GLY A 39 -4.26 18.94 -6.96
N MET A 40 -4.22 18.12 -8.00
CA MET A 40 -3.39 16.92 -8.04
C MET A 40 -2.68 16.81 -9.40
N THR A 41 -1.52 16.19 -9.40
CA THR A 41 -0.88 15.72 -10.64
C THR A 41 -1.59 14.45 -11.10
N GLY A 42 -1.68 14.24 -12.41
CA GLY A 42 -2.10 12.93 -12.94
C GLY A 42 -1.14 11.83 -12.47
N PRO A 43 -1.61 10.58 -12.46
CA PRO A 43 -0.76 9.47 -12.10
C PRO A 43 0.46 9.39 -13.01
N SER A 44 1.64 9.17 -12.41
CA SER A 44 2.91 8.99 -13.11
C SER A 44 3.51 7.64 -12.74
N SER A 45 4.07 6.93 -13.72
CA SER A 45 4.87 5.73 -13.49
C SER A 45 6.38 6.00 -13.55
N ASP A 46 6.78 7.27 -13.58
CA ASP A 46 8.19 7.66 -13.57
C ASP A 46 8.79 7.49 -12.17
N ILE A 47 9.55 6.41 -12.01
CA ILE A 47 10.23 6.07 -10.74
C ILE A 47 11.22 7.17 -10.31
N ALA A 48 11.70 8.03 -11.23
CA ALA A 48 12.56 9.15 -10.87
C ALA A 48 11.85 10.16 -9.94
N MET A 49 10.53 10.22 -9.98
CA MET A 49 9.75 11.06 -9.06
C MET A 49 9.88 10.64 -7.58
N LEU A 50 10.25 9.39 -7.28
CA LEU A 50 10.43 8.94 -5.89
C LEU A 50 11.47 9.79 -5.16
N ASP A 51 12.54 10.19 -5.84
CA ASP A 51 13.65 10.96 -5.24
C ASP A 51 13.43 12.47 -5.31
N SER A 52 12.39 12.93 -6.00
CA SER A 52 12.11 14.34 -6.11
C SER A 52 11.54 14.89 -4.78
N PRO A 53 11.92 16.11 -4.35
CA PRO A 53 11.38 16.71 -3.14
C PRO A 53 9.86 16.85 -3.22
N ILE A 54 9.18 16.55 -2.11
CA ILE A 54 7.75 16.81 -1.97
C ILE A 54 7.57 18.29 -1.64
N ALA A 55 6.78 19.01 -2.43
CA ALA A 55 6.53 20.43 -2.17
C ALA A 55 5.76 20.64 -0.85
N ALA A 56 6.00 21.75 -0.19
CA ALA A 56 5.28 22.10 1.05
C ALA A 56 3.76 22.12 0.82
N GLY A 57 3.01 21.50 1.73
CA GLY A 57 1.55 21.38 1.62
C GLY A 57 1.06 20.40 0.57
N THR A 58 1.96 19.57 0.02
CA THR A 58 1.65 18.48 -0.92
C THR A 58 1.82 17.15 -0.20
N VAL A 59 0.96 16.19 -0.52
CA VAL A 59 1.09 14.79 -0.13
C VAL A 59 1.42 13.98 -1.38
N ARG A 60 2.42 13.11 -1.27
CA ARG A 60 2.75 12.12 -2.30
C ARG A 60 2.15 10.78 -1.95
N TRP A 61 1.29 10.26 -2.83
CA TRP A 61 0.80 8.90 -2.76
C TRP A 61 1.53 8.03 -3.80
N ILE A 62 2.23 7.01 -3.32
CA ILE A 62 2.90 6.00 -4.11
C ILE A 62 2.10 4.71 -3.94
N HIS A 63 1.56 4.20 -5.05
CA HIS A 63 0.82 2.94 -5.05
C HIS A 63 1.55 1.89 -5.87
N VAL A 64 1.88 0.78 -5.23
CA VAL A 64 2.60 -0.34 -5.81
C VAL A 64 1.66 -1.54 -5.92
N VAL A 65 1.36 -1.96 -7.13
CA VAL A 65 0.50 -3.12 -7.43
C VAL A 65 1.36 -4.28 -7.91
N GLY A 66 1.20 -5.44 -7.28
CA GLY A 66 2.03 -6.61 -7.53
C GLY A 66 3.28 -6.66 -6.66
N VAL A 67 4.16 -7.63 -6.92
CA VAL A 67 5.37 -7.82 -6.13
C VAL A 67 6.48 -6.88 -6.61
N PRO A 68 6.88 -5.88 -5.81
CA PRO A 68 7.94 -4.95 -6.19
C PRO A 68 9.30 -5.65 -6.29
N SER A 69 10.15 -5.16 -7.20
CA SER A 69 11.55 -5.61 -7.26
C SER A 69 12.31 -5.13 -6.02
N VAL A 70 13.40 -5.84 -5.68
CA VAL A 70 14.29 -5.44 -4.58
C VAL A 70 14.77 -3.99 -4.77
N ALA A 71 15.10 -3.60 -5.98
CA ALA A 71 15.55 -2.23 -6.28
C ALA A 71 14.49 -1.16 -5.97
N VAL A 72 13.20 -1.44 -6.23
CA VAL A 72 12.09 -0.54 -5.87
C VAL A 72 11.94 -0.46 -4.34
N LEU A 73 12.00 -1.61 -3.65
CA LEU A 73 11.89 -1.65 -2.19
C LEU A 73 13.04 -0.90 -1.50
N GLU A 74 14.28 -1.13 -1.95
CA GLU A 74 15.45 -0.42 -1.41
C GLU A 74 15.36 1.08 -1.65
N ARG A 75 14.95 1.50 -2.85
CA ARG A 75 14.78 2.92 -3.15
C ARG A 75 13.70 3.56 -2.27
N LEU A 76 12.55 2.90 -2.08
CA LEU A 76 11.50 3.37 -1.17
C LEU A 76 12.00 3.44 0.27
N ARG A 77 12.73 2.41 0.73
CA ARG A 77 13.34 2.37 2.05
C ARG A 77 14.26 3.57 2.28
N GLU A 78 15.16 3.84 1.35
CA GLU A 78 16.15 4.92 1.47
C GLU A 78 15.50 6.30 1.39
N THR A 79 14.58 6.50 0.43
CA THR A 79 13.97 7.81 0.21
C THR A 79 12.99 8.21 1.32
N TYR A 80 12.23 7.25 1.86
CA TYR A 80 11.17 7.52 2.84
C TYR A 80 11.50 6.98 4.24
N SER A 81 12.74 6.52 4.48
CA SER A 81 13.21 5.97 5.76
C SER A 81 12.32 4.85 6.29
N LEU A 82 11.79 3.98 5.40
CA LEU A 82 10.88 2.92 5.80
C LEU A 82 11.60 1.83 6.59
N ASP A 83 10.94 1.31 7.64
CA ASP A 83 11.50 0.25 8.46
C ASP A 83 11.72 -1.05 7.66
N PRO A 84 12.92 -1.67 7.72
CA PRO A 84 13.23 -2.86 6.93
C PRO A 84 12.37 -4.07 7.28
N LEU A 85 12.00 -4.26 8.55
CA LEU A 85 11.16 -5.38 8.97
C LEU A 85 9.71 -5.20 8.50
N ALA A 86 9.21 -3.96 8.48
CA ALA A 86 7.91 -3.66 7.92
C ALA A 86 7.88 -3.88 6.40
N LEU A 87 8.95 -3.56 5.68
CA LEU A 87 9.07 -3.88 4.25
C LEU A 87 9.16 -5.38 3.96
N GLU A 88 9.76 -6.16 4.86
CA GLU A 88 9.73 -7.63 4.80
C GLU A 88 8.30 -8.16 4.90
N ASP A 89 7.47 -7.57 5.75
CA ASP A 89 6.06 -7.92 5.88
C ASP A 89 5.24 -7.60 4.62
N VAL A 90 5.61 -6.54 3.88
CA VAL A 90 4.97 -6.20 2.59
C VAL A 90 5.09 -7.34 1.59
N VAL A 91 6.25 -7.98 1.49
CA VAL A 91 6.51 -9.06 0.52
C VAL A 91 6.13 -10.44 1.04
N THR A 92 5.74 -10.54 2.31
CA THR A 92 5.31 -11.78 2.94
C THR A 92 3.79 -11.88 2.90
N ILE A 93 3.25 -12.76 2.05
CA ILE A 93 1.80 -12.96 1.90
C ILE A 93 1.20 -13.63 3.14
N GLY A 94 -0.03 -13.23 3.48
CA GLY A 94 -0.81 -13.82 4.56
C GLY A 94 -0.46 -13.28 5.95
N GLN A 95 0.05 -12.07 6.00
CA GLN A 95 0.21 -11.33 7.26
C GLN A 95 -1.16 -11.12 7.91
N ARG A 96 -1.16 -11.13 9.25
CA ARG A 96 -2.35 -10.72 9.99
C ARG A 96 -2.46 -9.20 9.96
N PRO A 97 -3.68 -8.65 9.98
CA PRO A 97 -3.86 -7.21 10.18
C PRO A 97 -3.06 -6.74 11.40
N LYS A 98 -2.30 -5.66 11.22
CA LYS A 98 -1.47 -5.08 12.28
C LYS A 98 -1.27 -3.60 12.08
N PHE A 99 -0.92 -2.93 13.16
CA PHE A 99 -0.56 -1.53 13.21
C PHE A 99 0.74 -1.38 13.98
N ASN A 100 1.68 -0.64 13.41
CA ASN A 100 2.94 -0.27 14.04
C ASN A 100 3.17 1.23 13.89
N GLU A 101 3.62 1.85 14.96
CA GLU A 101 4.05 3.26 14.96
C GLU A 101 5.57 3.29 15.01
N TYR A 102 6.17 4.00 14.06
CA TYR A 102 7.58 4.30 13.97
C TYR A 102 7.81 5.78 14.22
N GLU A 103 9.07 6.22 14.37
CA GLU A 103 9.40 7.61 14.67
C GLU A 103 8.86 8.60 13.63
N ASP A 104 8.97 8.24 12.33
CA ASP A 104 8.65 9.11 11.21
C ASP A 104 7.40 8.71 10.42
N HIS A 105 6.81 7.54 10.68
CA HIS A 105 5.66 7.04 9.94
C HIS A 105 4.87 5.97 10.69
N LEU A 106 3.65 5.74 10.23
CA LEU A 106 2.79 4.62 10.62
C LEU A 106 2.92 3.51 9.60
N PHE A 107 2.84 2.26 10.05
CA PHE A 107 2.72 1.08 9.17
C PHE A 107 1.47 0.29 9.52
N VAL A 108 0.65 0.00 8.52
CA VAL A 108 -0.61 -0.75 8.66
C VAL A 108 -0.67 -1.86 7.64
N THR A 109 -1.01 -3.06 8.06
CA THR A 109 -1.40 -4.15 7.17
C THR A 109 -2.88 -4.46 7.37
N LEU A 110 -3.63 -4.49 6.29
CA LEU A 110 -5.06 -4.78 6.24
C LEU A 110 -5.32 -5.98 5.33
N LEU A 111 -6.45 -6.66 5.54
CA LEU A 111 -6.98 -7.64 4.62
C LEU A 111 -8.26 -7.08 4.01
N MET A 112 -8.27 -6.91 2.70
CA MET A 112 -9.41 -6.42 1.93
C MET A 112 -10.10 -7.58 1.21
N PRO A 113 -11.42 -7.78 1.36
CA PRO A 113 -12.15 -8.78 0.60
C PRO A 113 -12.06 -8.46 -0.89
N THR A 114 -11.88 -9.49 -1.72
CA THR A 114 -11.88 -9.36 -3.17
C THR A 114 -13.31 -9.41 -3.69
N PRO A 115 -13.88 -8.33 -4.24
CA PRO A 115 -15.30 -8.30 -4.64
C PRO A 115 -15.67 -9.33 -5.71
N SER A 116 -14.72 -9.69 -6.59
CA SER A 116 -14.91 -10.66 -7.66
C SER A 116 -14.79 -12.12 -7.21
N GLU A 117 -14.24 -12.38 -6.03
CA GLU A 117 -13.94 -13.71 -5.53
C GLU A 117 -14.34 -13.86 -4.06
N PRO A 118 -15.61 -14.23 -3.76
CA PRO A 118 -16.10 -14.37 -2.40
C PRO A 118 -15.23 -15.31 -1.55
N GLY A 119 -14.87 -14.86 -0.35
CA GLY A 119 -14.01 -15.59 0.58
C GLY A 119 -12.52 -15.46 0.33
N GLN A 120 -12.10 -14.72 -0.69
CA GLN A 120 -10.71 -14.33 -0.88
C GLN A 120 -10.43 -12.93 -0.30
N PHE A 121 -9.21 -12.77 0.21
CA PHE A 121 -8.74 -11.52 0.78
C PHE A 121 -7.37 -11.19 0.20
N GLU A 122 -7.16 -9.95 -0.06
CA GLU A 122 -5.90 -9.39 -0.51
C GLU A 122 -5.25 -8.57 0.60
N GLN A 123 -3.93 -8.62 0.65
CA GLN A 123 -3.16 -7.84 1.60
C GLN A 123 -2.95 -6.44 1.05
N LEU A 124 -3.33 -5.44 1.83
CA LEU A 124 -2.98 -4.04 1.63
C LEU A 124 -2.02 -3.63 2.75
N SER A 125 -0.80 -3.28 2.41
CA SER A 125 0.20 -2.76 3.35
C SER A 125 0.45 -1.28 3.06
N VAL A 126 0.42 -0.43 4.09
CA VAL A 126 0.51 1.02 3.93
C VAL A 126 1.48 1.62 4.93
N PHE A 127 2.44 2.38 4.43
CA PHE A 127 3.25 3.32 5.21
C PHE A 127 2.69 4.72 5.01
N ALA A 128 2.54 5.49 6.08
CA ALA A 128 1.98 6.84 5.98
C ALA A 128 2.52 7.78 7.03
N ASN A 129 2.66 9.03 6.64
CA ASN A 129 2.79 10.18 7.53
C ASN A 129 2.07 11.39 6.92
N GLU A 130 2.27 12.58 7.46
CA GLU A 130 1.61 13.80 6.98
C GLU A 130 1.94 14.12 5.50
N GLN A 131 3.12 13.73 5.00
CA GLN A 131 3.65 14.13 3.69
C GLN A 131 3.59 13.05 2.62
N PHE A 132 3.62 11.76 3.02
CA PHE A 132 3.57 10.68 2.05
C PHE A 132 2.70 9.52 2.50
N VAL A 133 2.24 8.77 1.51
CA VAL A 133 1.61 7.45 1.69
C VAL A 133 2.22 6.50 0.67
N VAL A 134 2.75 5.37 1.12
CA VAL A 134 3.21 4.27 0.26
C VAL A 134 2.33 3.06 0.51
N SER A 135 1.53 2.69 -0.47
CA SER A 135 0.61 1.54 -0.38
C SER A 135 1.04 0.42 -1.31
N PHE A 136 1.01 -0.79 -0.81
CA PHE A 136 1.34 -2.03 -1.54
C PHE A 136 0.14 -2.94 -1.56
N HIS A 137 -0.14 -3.50 -2.73
CA HIS A 137 -1.29 -4.35 -2.98
C HIS A 137 -0.86 -5.57 -3.83
N ASP A 138 -1.33 -6.77 -3.50
CA ASP A 138 -0.84 -8.04 -4.09
C ASP A 138 -1.12 -8.21 -5.58
N GLY A 139 -1.97 -7.38 -6.19
CA GLY A 139 -2.14 -7.36 -7.63
C GLY A 139 -3.31 -8.19 -8.16
N SER A 140 -4.48 -8.17 -7.53
CA SER A 140 -5.72 -8.52 -8.21
C SER A 140 -5.99 -7.57 -9.38
N PRO A 141 -6.66 -8.07 -10.44
CA PRO A 141 -7.11 -7.23 -11.54
C PRO A 141 -8.08 -6.11 -11.14
N ALA A 142 -8.72 -6.23 -9.98
CA ALA A 142 -9.60 -5.20 -9.44
C ALA A 142 -8.78 -4.23 -8.58
N ASP A 143 -8.69 -2.98 -9.01
CA ASP A 143 -8.09 -1.93 -8.20
C ASP A 143 -8.98 -1.59 -7.00
N LEU A 144 -8.69 -2.19 -5.85
CA LEU A 144 -9.45 -1.99 -4.62
C LEU A 144 -9.41 -0.54 -4.12
N LEU A 145 -8.39 0.24 -4.51
CA LEU A 145 -8.24 1.64 -4.13
C LEU A 145 -8.83 2.64 -5.17
N ASP A 146 -9.45 2.15 -6.25
CA ASP A 146 -10.10 3.01 -7.25
C ASP A 146 -11.10 4.02 -6.65
N PRO A 147 -11.93 3.68 -5.62
CA PRO A 147 -12.79 4.66 -4.96
C PRO A 147 -12.00 5.82 -4.34
N ILE A 148 -10.82 5.56 -3.79
CA ILE A 148 -9.94 6.61 -3.23
C ILE A 148 -9.41 7.51 -4.35
N ARG A 149 -8.96 6.93 -5.48
CA ARG A 149 -8.51 7.70 -6.65
C ARG A 149 -9.60 8.62 -7.18
N LYS A 150 -10.81 8.10 -7.36
CA LYS A 150 -11.96 8.87 -7.81
C LYS A 150 -12.29 10.01 -6.86
N ARG A 151 -12.21 9.78 -5.55
CA ARG A 151 -12.39 10.84 -4.55
C ARG A 151 -11.30 11.91 -4.67
N LEU A 152 -10.04 11.55 -4.81
CA LEU A 152 -8.94 12.51 -5.02
C LEU A 152 -9.06 13.25 -6.35
N ALA A 153 -9.48 12.58 -7.42
CA ALA A 153 -9.65 13.19 -8.74
C ALA A 153 -10.77 14.24 -8.79
N SER A 154 -11.75 14.16 -7.89
CA SER A 154 -12.85 15.12 -7.85
C SER A 154 -12.38 16.52 -7.45
N ASP A 155 -12.67 17.54 -8.24
CA ASP A 155 -12.25 18.93 -7.98
C ASP A 155 -12.82 19.52 -6.67
N LYS A 156 -13.91 18.96 -6.17
CA LYS A 156 -14.54 19.39 -4.92
C LYS A 156 -14.19 18.48 -3.73
N SER A 157 -13.23 17.60 -3.89
CA SER A 157 -12.87 16.66 -2.83
C SER A 157 -12.23 17.35 -1.63
N PRO A 158 -12.83 17.28 -0.45
CA PRO A 158 -12.20 17.80 0.76
C PRO A 158 -10.95 16.99 1.16
N MET A 159 -10.76 15.80 0.61
CA MET A 159 -9.61 14.93 0.85
C MET A 159 -8.30 15.59 0.41
N ARG A 160 -8.33 16.38 -0.69
CA ARG A 160 -7.13 17.08 -1.18
C ARG A 160 -6.52 18.09 -0.19
N ALA A 161 -7.34 18.62 0.71
CA ALA A 161 -6.90 19.57 1.74
C ALA A 161 -6.39 18.88 3.01
N LYS A 162 -6.32 17.55 3.02
CA LYS A 162 -5.89 16.73 4.14
C LYS A 162 -4.51 16.15 3.89
N ASP A 163 -3.84 15.77 4.98
CA ASP A 163 -2.52 15.13 4.96
C ASP A 163 -2.58 13.63 4.60
N GLY A 164 -1.41 12.99 4.58
CA GLY A 164 -1.31 11.56 4.26
C GLY A 164 -1.92 10.65 5.32
N ASN A 165 -1.98 11.07 6.59
CA ASN A 165 -2.65 10.30 7.63
C ASN A 165 -4.16 10.21 7.39
N TYR A 166 -4.76 11.26 6.82
CA TYR A 166 -6.16 11.21 6.41
C TYR A 166 -6.37 10.26 5.21
N LEU A 167 -5.41 10.18 4.29
CA LEU A 167 -5.46 9.21 3.19
C LEU A 167 -5.39 7.78 3.72
N LEU A 168 -4.50 7.49 4.69
CA LEU A 168 -4.45 6.22 5.39
C LEU A 168 -5.79 5.90 6.06
N TYR A 169 -6.37 6.87 6.79
CA TYR A 169 -7.70 6.71 7.39
C TYR A 169 -8.74 6.33 6.34
N ALA A 170 -8.77 7.01 5.19
CA ALA A 170 -9.73 6.72 4.13
C ALA A 170 -9.52 5.31 3.51
N MET A 171 -8.29 4.79 3.48
CA MET A 171 -8.01 3.42 3.06
C MET A 171 -8.51 2.39 4.08
N ILE A 172 -8.36 2.66 5.38
CA ILE A 172 -8.89 1.82 6.46
C ILE A 172 -10.43 1.80 6.41
N ASP A 173 -11.05 2.97 6.27
CA ASP A 173 -12.49 3.13 6.16
C ASP A 173 -13.05 2.32 4.96
N LEU A 174 -12.40 2.44 3.80
CA LEU A 174 -12.74 1.67 2.62
C LEU A 174 -12.60 0.15 2.83
N ALA A 175 -11.54 -0.29 3.53
CA ALA A 175 -11.35 -1.71 3.84
C ALA A 175 -12.48 -2.25 4.74
N ILE A 176 -12.93 -1.44 5.69
CA ILE A 176 -14.08 -1.77 6.56
C ILE A 176 -15.37 -1.84 5.73
N ASP A 177 -15.59 -0.88 4.82
CA ASP A 177 -16.75 -0.88 3.93
C ASP A 177 -16.83 -2.16 3.08
N TYR A 178 -15.70 -2.65 2.58
CA TYR A 178 -15.66 -3.93 1.84
C TYR A 178 -15.94 -5.17 2.72
N LEU A 179 -15.77 -5.08 4.04
CA LEU A 179 -16.06 -6.18 4.96
C LEU A 179 -17.57 -6.33 5.25
N PHE A 180 -18.38 -5.26 5.16
CA PHE A 180 -19.80 -5.33 5.49
C PHE A 180 -20.57 -6.40 4.70
N PRO A 181 -20.46 -6.50 3.36
CA PRO A 181 -21.14 -7.56 2.61
C PRO A 181 -20.74 -8.96 3.04
N VAL A 182 -19.46 -9.16 3.41
CA VAL A 182 -18.94 -10.46 3.88
C VAL A 182 -19.58 -10.84 5.23
N VAL A 183 -19.73 -9.88 6.13
CA VAL A 183 -20.36 -10.09 7.44
C VAL A 183 -21.86 -10.37 7.28
N ASP A 184 -22.54 -9.67 6.38
CA ASP A 184 -23.95 -9.89 6.08
C ASP A 184 -24.21 -11.29 5.53
N ASP A 185 -23.33 -11.80 4.66
CA ASP A 185 -23.42 -13.15 4.09
C ASP A 185 -23.20 -14.26 5.15
N ILE A 186 -22.44 -13.99 6.22
CA ILE A 186 -22.20 -14.95 7.32
C ILE A 186 -23.34 -14.93 8.34
N GLY A 187 -24.06 -13.80 8.44
CA GLY A 187 -25.09 -13.58 9.45
C GLY A 187 -26.48 -14.10 9.10
N VAL A 188 -26.65 -14.78 7.95
CA VAL A 188 -27.92 -15.34 7.48
C VAL A 188 -28.10 -16.78 7.87
#